data_8c3f98f64b76da5c385cfddc21ddac72
#
_entry.id   8c3f98f64b76da5c385cfddc21ddac72
#
_cell.length_a   1.000
_cell.length_b   1.000
_cell.length_c   1.000
_cell.angle_alpha   90.00
_cell.angle_beta   90.00
_cell.angle_gamma   90.00
#
_symmetry.space_group_name_H-M   'P 1'
#
loop_
_entity.id
_entity.type
_entity.pdbx_description
1 polymer ?
#
loop_
_entity_poly.entity_id
_entity_poly.type
_entity_poly.pdbx_seq_one_letter_code
_entity_poly.pdbx_strand_id
1 'polypeptide(L)'
;MTDNKTIYQVDAFTDEPFKGNPAGVMVVDERTPAEWMQHIAMEMNLSETAFIIPKGSGFAIRYFTPAKEVPLCGHATLAGSYIIYELGLKKAHETIAFSAAGGELTIRKDKEWIVMDFPQYSFQKIEIPRDFKECLGFEPVEMYESQHNWKIAVAGSQADIANALPDFGIMKKKGLGHLILTAESDSKQADFVVRCFAPHLGIDEDPVTGSAHCALTPLWCRKLGKAVTIFEASLKI
;
A
#
# COMPACT_ATOMS: atom_id res chain seq x y z
N MET A 1 -19.65 27.06 -16.54
CA MET A 1 -19.59 27.00 -15.06
C MET A 1 -18.40 26.13 -14.73
N THR A 2 -17.36 26.67 -14.10
CA THR A 2 -16.25 25.88 -13.60
C THR A 2 -16.78 25.07 -12.42
N ASP A 3 -17.03 23.78 -12.64
CA ASP A 3 -17.32 22.83 -11.56
C ASP A 3 -16.09 22.80 -10.65
N ASN A 4 -16.19 23.43 -9.49
CA ASN A 4 -15.12 23.41 -8.49
C ASN A 4 -15.00 21.98 -7.96
N LYS A 5 -14.03 21.24 -8.48
CA LYS A 5 -13.71 19.89 -7.98
C LYS A 5 -12.81 20.04 -6.76
N THR A 6 -13.20 19.42 -5.66
CA THR A 6 -12.43 19.42 -4.41
C THR A 6 -11.52 18.19 -4.38
N ILE A 7 -10.26 18.40 -4.04
CA ILE A 7 -9.33 17.35 -3.70
C ILE A 7 -9.09 17.37 -2.19
N TYR A 8 -9.09 16.19 -1.60
CA TYR A 8 -8.80 15.97 -0.19
C TYR A 8 -7.43 15.29 -0.07
N GLN A 9 -6.66 15.63 0.94
CA GLN A 9 -5.52 14.85 1.37
C GLN A 9 -5.85 14.20 2.70
N VAL A 10 -5.66 12.88 2.78
CA VAL A 10 -5.99 12.08 3.96
C VAL A 10 -4.77 11.23 4.32
N ASP A 11 -4.33 11.33 5.56
CA ASP A 11 -3.28 10.48 6.11
C ASP A 11 -3.90 9.17 6.59
N ALA A 12 -3.70 8.08 5.82
CA ALA A 12 -4.22 6.77 6.17
C ALA A 12 -3.35 6.08 7.24
N PHE A 13 -3.96 5.15 8.00
CA PHE A 13 -3.33 4.34 9.07
C PHE A 13 -2.89 5.13 10.30
N THR A 14 -3.45 6.31 10.53
CA THR A 14 -3.15 7.13 11.71
C THR A 14 -4.37 7.91 12.17
N ASP A 15 -4.39 8.30 13.43
CA ASP A 15 -5.27 9.29 14.04
C ASP A 15 -4.52 10.58 14.43
N GLU A 16 -3.19 10.61 14.18
CA GLU A 16 -2.35 11.77 14.46
C GLU A 16 -2.00 12.52 13.17
N PRO A 17 -2.13 13.85 13.13
CA PRO A 17 -1.71 14.66 11.98
C PRO A 17 -0.23 14.46 11.62
N PHE A 18 0.08 14.50 10.32
CA PHE A 18 1.44 14.39 9.76
C PHE A 18 2.10 13.02 9.98
N LYS A 19 1.31 11.99 10.30
CA LYS A 19 1.74 10.60 10.40
C LYS A 19 0.99 9.74 9.39
N GLY A 20 1.37 8.46 9.27
CA GLY A 20 0.72 7.52 8.36
C GLY A 20 1.17 7.66 6.90
N ASN A 21 0.28 7.29 5.98
CA ASN A 21 0.53 7.34 4.53
C ASN A 21 -0.48 8.28 3.86
N PRO A 22 -0.06 9.44 3.33
CA PRO A 22 -0.96 10.40 2.72
C PRO A 22 -1.45 9.94 1.35
N ALA A 23 -2.74 10.06 1.09
CA ALA A 23 -3.37 9.86 -0.21
C ALA A 23 -4.17 11.08 -0.64
N GLY A 24 -4.13 11.41 -1.93
CA GLY A 24 -5.09 12.32 -2.55
C GLY A 24 -6.42 11.60 -2.80
N VAL A 25 -7.55 12.29 -2.61
CA VAL A 25 -8.88 11.73 -2.87
C VAL A 25 -9.74 12.76 -3.58
N MET A 26 -10.34 12.35 -4.69
CA MET A 26 -11.33 13.15 -5.41
C MET A 26 -12.57 12.33 -5.76
N VAL A 27 -13.75 12.92 -5.59
CA VAL A 27 -14.98 12.39 -6.17
C VAL A 27 -15.18 13.05 -7.54
N VAL A 28 -15.28 12.22 -8.56
CA VAL A 28 -15.36 12.68 -9.97
C VAL A 28 -16.51 11.99 -10.70
N ASP A 29 -16.89 12.51 -11.87
CA ASP A 29 -17.88 11.86 -12.73
C ASP A 29 -17.22 10.81 -13.66
N GLU A 30 -18.05 9.90 -14.20
CA GLU A 30 -17.61 8.80 -15.07
C GLU A 30 -16.91 9.28 -16.35
N ARG A 31 -17.18 10.51 -16.81
CA ARG A 31 -16.61 11.08 -18.03
C ARG A 31 -15.26 11.76 -17.79
N THR A 32 -14.77 11.82 -16.54
CA THR A 32 -13.47 12.44 -16.24
C THR A 32 -12.34 11.67 -16.96
N PRO A 33 -11.55 12.35 -17.83
CA PRO A 33 -10.51 11.67 -18.59
C PRO A 33 -9.38 11.11 -17.70
N ALA A 34 -8.85 9.93 -18.06
CA ALA A 34 -7.71 9.33 -17.35
C ALA A 34 -6.47 10.26 -17.35
N GLU A 35 -6.21 10.93 -18.46
CA GLU A 35 -5.11 11.88 -18.59
C GLU A 35 -5.23 13.03 -17.58
N TRP A 36 -6.43 13.55 -17.36
CA TRP A 36 -6.66 14.58 -16.37
C TRP A 36 -6.41 14.07 -14.95
N MET A 37 -6.86 12.84 -14.63
CA MET A 37 -6.60 12.20 -13.33
C MET A 37 -5.10 12.00 -13.10
N GLN A 38 -4.36 11.61 -14.17
CA GLN A 38 -2.91 11.45 -14.11
C GLN A 38 -2.21 12.78 -13.82
N HIS A 39 -2.61 13.88 -14.46
CA HIS A 39 -2.04 15.18 -14.21
C HIS A 39 -2.27 15.66 -12.77
N ILE A 40 -3.47 15.44 -12.21
CA ILE A 40 -3.74 15.73 -10.80
C ILE A 40 -2.84 14.91 -9.88
N ALA A 41 -2.67 13.61 -10.14
CA ALA A 41 -1.79 12.76 -9.34
C ALA A 41 -0.32 13.22 -9.40
N MET A 42 0.15 13.69 -10.56
CA MET A 42 1.48 14.30 -10.71
C MET A 42 1.64 15.58 -9.89
N GLU A 43 0.64 16.47 -9.92
CA GLU A 43 0.65 17.72 -9.14
C GLU A 43 0.60 17.47 -7.63
N MET A 44 -0.20 16.49 -7.18
CA MET A 44 -0.26 16.09 -5.77
C MET A 44 1.06 15.53 -5.27
N ASN A 45 1.79 14.82 -6.13
CA ASN A 45 3.10 14.22 -5.82
C ASN A 45 3.08 13.35 -4.56
N LEU A 46 1.96 12.66 -4.32
CA LEU A 46 1.79 11.65 -3.27
C LEU A 46 2.01 10.27 -3.86
N SER A 47 2.20 9.25 -3.01
CA SER A 47 2.35 7.87 -3.50
C SER A 47 1.20 7.48 -4.40
N GLU A 48 -0.05 7.74 -4.00
CA GLU A 48 -1.24 7.57 -4.84
C GLU A 48 -2.30 8.64 -4.60
N THR A 49 -3.05 8.90 -5.68
CA THR A 49 -4.30 9.68 -5.65
C THR A 49 -5.46 8.78 -6.10
N ALA A 50 -6.49 8.67 -5.29
CA ALA A 50 -7.72 7.93 -5.59
C ALA A 50 -8.78 8.82 -6.22
N PHE A 51 -9.37 8.35 -7.32
CA PHE A 51 -10.52 8.97 -7.97
C PHE A 51 -11.73 8.07 -7.80
N ILE A 52 -12.74 8.58 -7.10
CA ILE A 52 -13.97 7.87 -6.75
C ILE A 52 -15.07 8.29 -7.71
N ILE A 53 -15.69 7.33 -8.35
CA ILE A 53 -16.73 7.54 -9.35
C ILE A 53 -18.01 6.87 -8.83
N PRO A 54 -19.08 7.61 -8.49
CA PRO A 54 -20.36 7.01 -8.12
C PRO A 54 -20.88 6.10 -9.24
N LYS A 55 -21.26 4.85 -8.90
CA LYS A 55 -21.73 3.86 -9.87
C LYS A 55 -22.83 2.98 -9.26
N GLY A 56 -24.07 3.19 -9.68
CA GLY A 56 -25.22 2.48 -9.12
C GLY A 56 -25.35 2.69 -7.62
N SER A 57 -25.38 1.60 -6.83
CA SER A 57 -25.41 1.65 -5.37
C SER A 57 -24.03 1.69 -4.70
N GLY A 58 -22.96 1.57 -5.48
CA GLY A 58 -21.56 1.56 -5.03
C GLY A 58 -20.74 2.61 -5.75
N PHE A 59 -19.46 2.34 -5.89
CA PHE A 59 -18.48 3.25 -6.50
C PHE A 59 -17.49 2.47 -7.35
N ALA A 60 -17.05 3.06 -8.47
CA ALA A 60 -15.78 2.67 -9.07
C ALA A 60 -14.67 3.50 -8.42
N ILE A 61 -13.46 2.93 -8.33
CA ILE A 61 -12.29 3.61 -7.81
C ILE A 61 -11.09 3.35 -8.71
N ARG A 62 -10.32 4.42 -9.00
CA ARG A 62 -9.11 4.39 -9.81
C ARG A 62 -7.98 5.02 -9.03
N TYR A 63 -6.79 4.45 -9.15
CA TYR A 63 -5.62 4.90 -8.41
C TYR A 63 -4.51 5.31 -9.36
N PHE A 64 -3.90 6.46 -9.11
CA PHE A 64 -2.81 6.98 -9.91
C PHE A 64 -1.62 7.34 -9.01
N THR A 65 -0.46 6.77 -9.31
CA THR A 65 0.82 7.29 -8.84
C THR A 65 1.19 8.53 -9.66
N PRO A 66 2.21 9.31 -9.30
CA PRO A 66 2.70 10.38 -10.17
C PRO A 66 3.10 9.91 -11.57
N ALA A 67 3.43 8.62 -11.76
CA ALA A 67 3.93 8.08 -13.02
C ALA A 67 2.86 7.36 -13.86
N LYS A 68 1.89 6.68 -13.24
CA LYS A 68 0.92 5.83 -13.94
C LYS A 68 -0.28 5.42 -13.09
N GLU A 69 -1.32 4.91 -13.76
CA GLU A 69 -2.42 4.22 -13.09
C GLU A 69 -1.98 2.85 -12.56
N VAL A 70 -2.48 2.49 -11.37
CA VAL A 70 -2.26 1.19 -10.72
C VAL A 70 -3.59 0.49 -10.41
N PRO A 71 -3.63 -0.86 -10.44
CA PRO A 71 -4.90 -1.58 -10.36
C PRO A 71 -5.54 -1.57 -8.96
N LEU A 72 -4.74 -1.41 -7.91
CA LEU A 72 -5.18 -1.49 -6.51
C LEU A 72 -4.22 -0.71 -5.61
N CYS A 73 -4.79 0.00 -4.63
CA CYS A 73 -4.03 0.68 -3.59
C CYS A 73 -4.80 0.68 -2.27
N GLY A 74 -4.22 0.07 -1.22
CA GLY A 74 -4.89 -0.11 0.07
C GLY A 74 -5.11 1.18 0.83
N HIS A 75 -4.06 1.99 1.06
CA HIS A 75 -4.17 3.22 1.83
C HIS A 75 -5.05 4.27 1.14
N ALA A 76 -4.97 4.36 -0.19
CA ALA A 76 -5.83 5.27 -0.96
C ALA A 76 -7.30 4.80 -0.99
N THR A 77 -7.57 3.48 -0.91
CA THR A 77 -8.93 2.96 -0.70
C THR A 77 -9.46 3.33 0.68
N LEU A 78 -8.63 3.19 1.71
CA LEU A 78 -8.99 3.57 3.08
C LEU A 78 -9.31 5.06 3.18
N ALA A 79 -8.43 5.90 2.63
CA ALA A 79 -8.62 7.35 2.54
C ALA A 79 -9.91 7.72 1.77
N GLY A 80 -10.15 7.07 0.62
CA GLY A 80 -11.37 7.26 -0.17
C GLY A 80 -12.64 6.86 0.58
N SER A 81 -12.58 5.77 1.34
CA SER A 81 -13.69 5.31 2.17
C SER A 81 -14.02 6.31 3.28
N TYR A 82 -12.99 6.87 3.92
CA TYR A 82 -13.16 7.92 4.90
C TYR A 82 -13.90 9.12 4.30
N ILE A 83 -13.46 9.61 3.14
CA ILE A 83 -14.11 10.74 2.46
C ILE A 83 -15.56 10.43 2.05
N ILE A 84 -15.88 9.21 1.61
CA ILE A 84 -17.26 8.80 1.30
C ILE A 84 -18.16 8.93 2.53
N TYR A 85 -17.70 8.50 3.71
CA TYR A 85 -18.45 8.62 4.96
C TYR A 85 -18.55 10.08 5.41
N GLU A 86 -17.48 10.86 5.35
CA GLU A 86 -17.45 12.27 5.73
C GLU A 86 -18.37 13.14 4.85
N LEU A 87 -18.45 12.85 3.57
CA LEU A 87 -19.35 13.55 2.64
C LEU A 87 -20.81 13.05 2.74
N GLY A 88 -21.08 12.05 3.58
CA GLY A 88 -22.43 11.47 3.71
C GLY A 88 -22.92 10.74 2.47
N LEU A 89 -22.02 10.34 1.55
CA LEU A 89 -22.36 9.56 0.35
C LEU A 89 -22.76 8.13 0.73
N LYS A 90 -22.32 7.65 1.89
CA LYS A 90 -22.78 6.47 2.60
C LYS A 90 -22.93 6.79 4.09
N LYS A 91 -23.92 6.16 4.73
CA LYS A 91 -24.09 6.25 6.19
C LYS A 91 -23.08 5.31 6.88
N ALA A 92 -22.72 5.62 8.13
CA ALA A 92 -21.74 4.86 8.89
C ALA A 92 -22.04 3.35 9.03
N HIS A 93 -23.31 2.94 8.96
CA HIS A 93 -23.72 1.53 9.03
C HIS A 93 -23.82 0.84 7.65
N GLU A 94 -23.62 1.57 6.56
CA GLU A 94 -23.68 1.05 5.21
C GLU A 94 -22.29 0.61 4.75
N THR A 95 -22.25 -0.50 4.07
CA THR A 95 -21.03 -1.02 3.43
C THR A 95 -20.75 -0.24 2.15
N ILE A 96 -19.50 0.11 1.93
CA ILE A 96 -19.02 0.66 0.67
C ILE A 96 -18.54 -0.52 -0.18
N ALA A 97 -19.10 -0.63 -1.40
CA ALA A 97 -18.58 -1.54 -2.42
C ALA A 97 -17.86 -0.73 -3.47
N PHE A 98 -16.57 -1.04 -3.66
CA PHE A 98 -15.77 -0.48 -4.76
C PHE A 98 -15.53 -1.53 -5.84
N SER A 99 -15.60 -1.08 -7.09
CA SER A 99 -15.11 -1.79 -8.26
C SER A 99 -13.81 -1.12 -8.71
N ALA A 100 -12.69 -1.81 -8.55
CA ALA A 100 -11.36 -1.38 -8.97
C ALA A 100 -10.84 -2.29 -10.09
N ALA A 101 -9.83 -1.84 -10.84
CA ALA A 101 -9.18 -2.68 -11.85
C ALA A 101 -8.55 -3.96 -11.26
N GLY A 102 -8.12 -3.90 -9.99
CA GLY A 102 -7.58 -5.04 -9.24
C GLY A 102 -8.62 -5.94 -8.59
N GLY A 103 -9.92 -5.65 -8.73
CA GLY A 103 -11.02 -6.45 -8.19
C GLY A 103 -12.01 -5.65 -7.36
N GLU A 104 -12.97 -6.35 -6.81
CA GLU A 104 -14.00 -5.78 -5.93
C GLU A 104 -13.47 -5.66 -4.50
N LEU A 105 -13.79 -4.55 -3.85
CA LEU A 105 -13.42 -4.31 -2.46
C LEU A 105 -14.66 -3.99 -1.64
N THR A 106 -14.73 -4.56 -0.45
CA THR A 106 -15.82 -4.32 0.49
C THR A 106 -15.27 -3.69 1.76
N ILE A 107 -15.77 -2.51 2.07
CA ILE A 107 -15.34 -1.73 3.23
C ILE A 107 -16.54 -1.52 4.16
N ARG A 108 -16.31 -1.69 5.45
CA ARG A 108 -17.31 -1.42 6.49
C ARG A 108 -16.71 -0.52 7.57
N LYS A 109 -17.58 0.22 8.23
CA LYS A 109 -17.22 0.94 9.45
C LYS A 109 -17.61 0.09 10.67
N ASP A 110 -16.68 -0.14 11.58
CA ASP A 110 -16.91 -0.79 12.87
C ASP A 110 -16.49 0.20 13.96
N LYS A 111 -17.46 0.83 14.60
CA LYS A 111 -17.26 1.95 15.54
C LYS A 111 -16.44 3.07 14.89
N GLU A 112 -15.24 3.30 15.38
CA GLU A 112 -14.32 4.31 14.87
C GLU A 112 -13.38 3.79 13.76
N TRP A 113 -13.35 2.46 13.55
CA TRP A 113 -12.46 1.82 12.58
C TRP A 113 -13.12 1.67 11.22
N ILE A 114 -12.35 1.93 10.17
CA ILE A 114 -12.69 1.52 8.81
C ILE A 114 -11.98 0.20 8.55
N VAL A 115 -12.77 -0.85 8.31
CA VAL A 115 -12.27 -2.22 8.12
C VAL A 115 -12.38 -2.58 6.66
N MET A 116 -11.30 -3.12 6.13
CA MET A 116 -11.17 -3.53 4.75
C MET A 116 -10.60 -4.96 4.70
N ASP A 117 -11.29 -5.86 4.01
CA ASP A 117 -10.84 -7.23 3.83
C ASP A 117 -9.95 -7.32 2.59
N PHE A 118 -8.75 -7.89 2.74
CA PHE A 118 -7.79 -8.12 1.67
C PHE A 118 -7.67 -9.60 1.34
N PRO A 119 -7.40 -9.96 0.07
CA PRO A 119 -7.11 -11.33 -0.31
C PRO A 119 -5.79 -11.80 0.29
N GLN A 120 -5.71 -13.08 0.63
CA GLN A 120 -4.47 -13.72 1.01
C GLN A 120 -3.70 -14.13 -0.25
N TYR A 121 -2.41 -13.74 -0.33
CA TYR A 121 -1.54 -14.12 -1.44
C TYR A 121 -0.73 -15.37 -1.11
N SER A 122 -0.59 -16.25 -2.09
CA SER A 122 0.37 -17.35 -2.04
C SER A 122 1.78 -16.82 -2.25
N PHE A 123 2.77 -17.53 -1.70
CA PHE A 123 4.18 -17.22 -1.88
C PHE A 123 5.00 -18.50 -1.95
N GLN A 124 6.14 -18.42 -2.63
CA GLN A 124 7.10 -19.52 -2.75
C GLN A 124 8.51 -19.03 -2.43
N LYS A 125 9.31 -19.89 -1.79
CA LYS A 125 10.72 -19.59 -1.53
C LYS A 125 11.49 -19.61 -2.84
N ILE A 126 12.36 -18.63 -3.03
CA ILE A 126 13.24 -18.50 -4.19
C ILE A 126 14.69 -18.40 -3.73
N GLU A 127 15.62 -18.64 -4.64
CA GLU A 127 17.03 -18.37 -4.40
C GLU A 127 17.29 -16.87 -4.29
N ILE A 128 18.20 -16.50 -3.39
CA ILE A 128 18.65 -15.11 -3.25
C ILE A 128 19.49 -14.79 -4.48
N PRO A 129 19.13 -13.75 -5.28
CA PRO A 129 19.92 -13.38 -6.43
C PRO A 129 21.36 -13.04 -6.04
N ARG A 130 22.32 -13.44 -6.86
CA ARG A 130 23.72 -13.04 -6.67
C ARG A 130 23.80 -11.51 -6.60
N ASP A 131 24.68 -11.03 -5.76
CA ASP A 131 24.89 -9.59 -5.56
C ASP A 131 23.66 -8.82 -5.04
N PHE A 132 22.70 -9.52 -4.38
CA PHE A 132 21.54 -8.86 -3.76
C PHE A 132 21.97 -7.85 -2.69
N LYS A 133 23.09 -8.10 -2.03
CA LYS A 133 23.69 -7.18 -1.06
C LYS A 133 23.90 -5.76 -1.61
N GLU A 134 24.16 -5.63 -2.90
CA GLU A 134 24.31 -4.32 -3.56
C GLU A 134 23.02 -3.48 -3.51
N CYS A 135 21.86 -4.15 -3.39
CA CYS A 135 20.56 -3.47 -3.37
C CYS A 135 20.22 -2.84 -2.03
N LEU A 136 20.67 -3.44 -0.91
CA LEU A 136 20.22 -3.09 0.44
C LEU A 136 21.37 -2.86 1.43
N GLY A 137 22.62 -3.16 1.05
CA GLY A 137 23.80 -3.09 1.92
C GLY A 137 24.04 -4.35 2.76
N PHE A 138 23.12 -5.32 2.76
CA PHE A 138 23.25 -6.59 3.48
C PHE A 138 22.60 -7.73 2.68
N GLU A 139 22.82 -8.99 3.11
CA GLU A 139 22.23 -10.18 2.49
C GLU A 139 21.05 -10.69 3.32
N PRO A 140 19.87 -10.90 2.73
CA PRO A 140 18.73 -11.45 3.44
C PRO A 140 18.99 -12.95 3.78
N VAL A 141 18.34 -13.46 4.82
CA VAL A 141 18.45 -14.88 5.21
C VAL A 141 17.55 -15.78 4.38
N GLU A 142 16.46 -15.23 3.84
CA GLU A 142 15.52 -15.93 2.96
C GLU A 142 14.92 -14.94 1.97
N MET A 143 14.51 -15.48 0.82
CA MET A 143 13.79 -14.69 -0.18
C MET A 143 12.58 -15.47 -0.70
N TYR A 144 11.49 -14.76 -0.95
CA TYR A 144 10.26 -15.32 -1.49
C TYR A 144 9.75 -14.47 -2.65
N GLU A 145 9.01 -15.11 -3.52
CA GLU A 145 8.20 -14.47 -4.55
C GLU A 145 6.74 -14.71 -4.26
N SER A 146 5.92 -13.68 -4.40
CA SER A 146 4.48 -13.74 -4.24
C SER A 146 3.77 -13.24 -5.50
N GLN A 147 2.43 -13.30 -5.50
CA GLN A 147 1.61 -12.81 -6.59
C GLN A 147 1.92 -11.33 -6.90
N HIS A 148 1.57 -10.89 -8.11
CA HIS A 148 1.75 -9.50 -8.57
C HIS A 148 3.20 -8.99 -8.52
N ASN A 149 4.17 -9.91 -8.72
CA ASN A 149 5.60 -9.59 -8.74
C ASN A 149 6.15 -9.00 -7.41
N TRP A 150 5.53 -9.36 -6.28
CA TRP A 150 6.07 -9.04 -4.97
C TRP A 150 7.27 -9.92 -4.66
N LYS A 151 8.42 -9.31 -4.32
CA LYS A 151 9.59 -9.99 -3.78
C LYS A 151 9.67 -9.70 -2.29
N ILE A 152 9.87 -10.71 -1.48
CA ILE A 152 9.96 -10.59 -0.03
C ILE A 152 11.36 -11.02 0.40
N ALA A 153 12.14 -10.09 0.91
CA ALA A 153 13.46 -10.34 1.49
C ALA A 153 13.33 -10.35 3.02
N VAL A 154 13.60 -11.50 3.63
CA VAL A 154 13.60 -11.65 5.09
C VAL A 154 14.99 -11.38 5.61
N ALA A 155 15.15 -10.36 6.45
CA ALA A 155 16.41 -10.01 7.10
C ALA A 155 16.65 -10.85 8.36
N GLY A 156 17.87 -10.90 8.83
CA GLY A 156 18.25 -11.63 10.04
C GLY A 156 17.82 -10.96 11.34
N SER A 157 17.57 -9.64 11.29
CA SER A 157 17.20 -8.85 12.47
C SER A 157 16.42 -7.58 12.10
N GLN A 158 15.70 -7.00 13.06
CA GLN A 158 15.08 -5.68 12.92
C GLN A 158 16.14 -4.59 12.67
N ALA A 159 17.34 -4.74 13.23
CA ALA A 159 18.43 -3.79 13.02
C ALA A 159 18.88 -3.74 11.55
N ASP A 160 18.87 -4.88 10.83
CA ASP A 160 19.16 -4.92 9.40
C ASP A 160 18.14 -4.11 8.59
N ILE A 161 16.84 -4.19 8.99
CA ILE A 161 15.77 -3.39 8.37
C ILE A 161 16.04 -1.88 8.55
N ALA A 162 16.31 -1.47 9.80
CA ALA A 162 16.54 -0.07 10.13
C ALA A 162 17.80 0.51 9.47
N ASN A 163 18.84 -0.31 9.31
CA ASN A 163 20.12 0.10 8.73
C ASN A 163 20.24 -0.16 7.23
N ALA A 164 19.23 -0.75 6.60
CA ALA A 164 19.24 -0.99 5.16
C ALA A 164 19.43 0.31 4.37
N LEU A 165 20.35 0.27 3.40
CA LEU A 165 20.69 1.38 2.51
C LEU A 165 20.27 1.02 1.07
N PRO A 166 19.01 1.26 0.70
CA PRO A 166 18.51 0.86 -0.60
C PRO A 166 19.15 1.67 -1.73
N ASP A 167 19.71 0.97 -2.74
CA ASP A 167 20.09 1.55 -4.01
C ASP A 167 18.95 1.34 -5.04
N PHE A 168 18.14 2.37 -5.19
CA PHE A 168 16.97 2.32 -6.09
C PHE A 168 17.36 2.18 -7.57
N GLY A 169 18.55 2.66 -7.95
CA GLY A 169 19.07 2.51 -9.29
C GLY A 169 19.41 1.05 -9.61
N ILE A 170 20.07 0.36 -8.68
CA ILE A 170 20.38 -1.06 -8.79
C ILE A 170 19.09 -1.89 -8.76
N MET A 171 18.14 -1.57 -7.86
CA MET A 171 16.84 -2.25 -7.80
C MET A 171 16.08 -2.20 -9.13
N LYS A 172 16.05 -1.02 -9.78
CA LYS A 172 15.43 -0.84 -11.11
C LYS A 172 16.14 -1.71 -12.17
N LYS A 173 17.47 -1.70 -12.20
CA LYS A 173 18.27 -2.47 -13.16
C LYS A 173 18.10 -3.99 -12.99
N LYS A 174 18.00 -4.47 -11.75
CA LYS A 174 17.80 -5.89 -11.43
C LYS A 174 16.35 -6.34 -11.61
N GLY A 175 15.41 -5.44 -11.87
CA GLY A 175 14.00 -5.77 -12.10
C GLY A 175 13.32 -6.41 -10.91
N LEU A 176 13.69 -6.00 -9.68
CA LEU A 176 13.17 -6.60 -8.45
C LEU A 176 11.67 -6.37 -8.24
N GLY A 177 11.07 -5.49 -9.00
CA GLY A 177 9.63 -5.19 -8.89
C GLY A 177 9.30 -4.48 -7.58
N HIS A 178 8.26 -4.95 -6.91
CA HIS A 178 7.93 -4.54 -5.55
C HIS A 178 8.79 -5.36 -4.59
N LEU A 179 9.68 -4.70 -3.85
CA LEU A 179 10.51 -5.36 -2.86
C LEU A 179 10.02 -5.03 -1.44
N ILE A 180 9.62 -6.06 -0.72
CA ILE A 180 9.30 -6.00 0.70
C ILE A 180 10.50 -6.49 1.48
N LEU A 181 11.00 -5.67 2.38
CA LEU A 181 12.02 -6.03 3.35
C LEU A 181 11.36 -6.21 4.71
N THR A 182 11.57 -7.37 5.37
CA THR A 182 10.90 -7.69 6.62
C THR A 182 11.79 -8.50 7.56
N ALA A 183 11.57 -8.38 8.86
CA ALA A 183 12.21 -9.16 9.91
C ALA A 183 11.23 -9.38 11.07
N GLU A 184 11.51 -10.37 11.92
CA GLU A 184 10.85 -10.49 13.22
C GLU A 184 11.09 -9.22 14.04
N SER A 185 10.08 -8.76 14.78
CA SER A 185 10.18 -7.57 15.61
C SER A 185 10.85 -7.87 16.94
N ASP A 186 11.70 -6.96 17.40
CA ASP A 186 12.25 -6.97 18.76
C ASP A 186 11.24 -6.44 19.79
N SER A 187 10.14 -5.83 19.33
CA SER A 187 9.08 -5.27 20.16
C SER A 187 8.04 -6.32 20.54
N LYS A 188 7.49 -6.23 21.73
CA LYS A 188 6.33 -7.04 22.14
C LYS A 188 5.00 -6.53 21.55
N GLN A 189 5.01 -5.36 20.94
CA GLN A 189 3.82 -4.72 20.38
C GLN A 189 3.55 -5.14 18.94
N ALA A 190 4.57 -5.66 18.25
CA ALA A 190 4.47 -6.14 16.88
C ALA A 190 5.19 -7.49 16.72
N ASP A 191 4.74 -8.30 15.76
CA ASP A 191 5.35 -9.59 15.43
C ASP A 191 6.47 -9.45 14.40
N PHE A 192 6.35 -8.48 13.50
CA PHE A 192 7.35 -8.20 12.47
C PHE A 192 7.38 -6.72 12.08
N VAL A 193 8.48 -6.33 11.48
CA VAL A 193 8.71 -4.99 10.91
C VAL A 193 8.82 -5.10 9.40
N VAL A 194 8.51 -3.99 8.72
CA VAL A 194 8.48 -3.96 7.25
C VAL A 194 8.92 -2.60 6.70
N ARG A 195 9.64 -2.66 5.55
CA ARG A 195 9.85 -1.53 4.64
C ARG A 195 9.48 -1.99 3.23
N CYS A 196 8.86 -1.11 2.44
CA CYS A 196 8.40 -1.42 1.09
C CYS A 196 9.01 -0.49 0.07
N PHE A 197 9.54 -1.05 -1.02
CA PHE A 197 10.20 -0.32 -2.09
C PHE A 197 9.56 -0.64 -3.43
N ALA A 198 9.21 0.39 -4.20
CA ALA A 198 8.63 0.25 -5.54
C ALA A 198 9.23 1.28 -6.54
N PRO A 199 10.55 1.35 -6.66
CA PRO A 199 11.20 2.40 -7.45
C PRO A 199 10.83 2.36 -8.94
N HIS A 200 10.42 1.20 -9.48
CA HIS A 200 9.93 1.05 -10.85
C HIS A 200 8.55 1.71 -11.09
N LEU A 201 7.81 2.04 -10.01
CA LEU A 201 6.56 2.79 -10.05
C LEU A 201 6.76 4.30 -9.84
N GLY A 202 8.01 4.74 -9.61
CA GLY A 202 8.32 6.13 -9.26
C GLY A 202 8.23 6.41 -7.75
N ILE A 203 8.01 5.38 -6.93
CA ILE A 203 7.93 5.45 -5.47
C ILE A 203 9.16 4.73 -4.93
N ASP A 204 10.16 5.48 -4.47
CA ASP A 204 11.40 4.88 -3.98
C ASP A 204 11.14 4.05 -2.72
N GLU A 205 10.44 4.61 -1.73
CA GLU A 205 9.97 3.90 -0.53
C GLU A 205 8.54 4.35 -0.19
N ASP A 206 7.65 3.40 0.06
CA ASP A 206 6.27 3.66 0.49
C ASP A 206 6.18 3.53 2.02
N PRO A 207 5.75 4.59 2.73
CA PRO A 207 5.74 4.63 4.19
C PRO A 207 4.97 3.50 4.85
N VAL A 208 3.78 3.17 4.34
CA VAL A 208 2.94 2.08 4.83
C VAL A 208 2.19 1.45 3.67
N THR A 209 2.58 0.22 3.31
CA THR A 209 1.98 -0.51 2.20
C THR A 209 1.01 -1.58 2.69
N GLY A 210 -0.27 -1.25 2.76
CA GLY A 210 -1.32 -2.16 3.23
C GLY A 210 -1.36 -3.48 2.45
N SER A 211 -1.26 -3.43 1.11
CA SER A 211 -1.31 -4.61 0.24
C SER A 211 -0.12 -5.57 0.40
N ALA A 212 1.01 -5.14 0.95
CA ALA A 212 2.13 -6.02 1.27
C ALA A 212 1.72 -7.13 2.27
N HIS A 213 0.77 -6.81 3.15
CA HIS A 213 0.31 -7.74 4.19
C HIS A 213 -0.54 -8.88 3.65
N CYS A 214 -1.05 -8.77 2.40
CA CYS A 214 -1.64 -9.92 1.70
C CYS A 214 -0.68 -11.11 1.61
N ALA A 215 0.62 -10.86 1.51
CA ALA A 215 1.67 -11.88 1.49
C ALA A 215 2.41 -12.02 2.83
N LEU A 216 2.67 -10.93 3.54
CA LEU A 216 3.44 -10.95 4.80
C LEU A 216 2.68 -11.62 5.94
N THR A 217 1.39 -11.35 6.10
CA THR A 217 0.59 -11.98 7.17
C THR A 217 0.63 -13.51 7.08
N PRO A 218 0.34 -14.17 5.94
CA PRO A 218 0.46 -15.62 5.86
C PRO A 218 1.90 -16.13 6.02
N LEU A 219 2.90 -15.38 5.59
CA LEU A 219 4.31 -15.74 5.77
C LEU A 219 4.67 -15.77 7.26
N TRP A 220 4.38 -14.69 8.00
CA TRP A 220 4.72 -14.57 9.40
C TRP A 220 3.85 -15.43 10.30
N CYS A 221 2.57 -15.63 9.98
CA CYS A 221 1.73 -16.62 10.66
C CYS A 221 2.36 -18.01 10.61
N ARG A 222 2.86 -18.42 9.43
CA ARG A 222 3.56 -19.71 9.26
C ARG A 222 4.87 -19.76 10.04
N LYS A 223 5.70 -18.70 9.98
CA LYS A 223 7.00 -18.66 10.65
C LYS A 223 6.88 -18.68 12.18
N LEU A 224 5.90 -17.97 12.73
CA LEU A 224 5.71 -17.81 14.17
C LEU A 224 4.72 -18.82 14.76
N GLY A 225 4.06 -19.64 13.94
CA GLY A 225 3.02 -20.58 14.40
C GLY A 225 1.78 -19.87 14.98
N LYS A 226 1.47 -18.68 14.49
CA LYS A 226 0.34 -17.85 14.94
C LYS A 226 -0.80 -17.83 13.91
N ALA A 227 -2.05 -17.67 14.40
CA ALA A 227 -3.21 -17.50 13.51
C ALA A 227 -3.38 -16.04 13.04
N VAL A 228 -2.83 -15.08 13.79
CA VAL A 228 -2.87 -13.64 13.50
C VAL A 228 -1.52 -13.04 13.85
N THR A 229 -1.09 -12.06 13.10
CA THR A 229 0.14 -11.30 13.34
C THR A 229 -0.15 -9.81 13.43
N ILE A 230 0.67 -9.08 14.19
CA ILE A 230 0.70 -7.63 14.28
C ILE A 230 2.01 -7.15 13.64
N PHE A 231 1.94 -6.10 12.86
CA PHE A 231 3.13 -5.54 12.20
C PHE A 231 3.39 -4.10 12.63
N GLU A 232 4.64 -3.69 12.49
CA GLU A 232 5.09 -2.31 12.61
C GLU A 232 5.75 -1.90 11.30
N ALA A 233 5.28 -0.79 10.72
CA ALA A 233 5.94 -0.17 9.58
C ALA A 233 7.13 0.66 10.07
N SER A 234 8.30 0.43 9.49
CA SER A 234 9.52 1.18 9.81
C SER A 234 9.88 2.06 8.62
N LEU A 235 9.88 3.37 8.84
CA LEU A 235 10.33 4.36 7.86
C LEU A 235 11.64 4.97 8.34
N LYS A 236 12.64 5.03 7.47
CA LYS A 236 13.85 5.82 7.72
C LYS A 236 13.61 7.24 7.17
N ILE A 237 13.42 8.19 8.08
CA ILE A 237 13.39 9.63 7.78
C ILE A 237 14.80 10.14 7.56
#